data_9886760dd063d52cf2a393ada6b26d79
#
_entry.id   9886760dd063d52cf2a393ada6b26d79
#
_cell.length_a   1.000
_cell.length_b   1.000
_cell.length_c   1.000
_cell.angle_alpha   90.00
_cell.angle_beta   90.00
_cell.angle_gamma   90.00
#
_symmetry.space_group_name_H-M   'P 1'
#
loop_
_entity.id
_entity.type
_entity.pdbx_description
1 polymer ?
#
loop_
_entity_poly.entity_id
_entity_poly.type
_entity_poly.pdbx_seq_one_letter_code
_entity_poly.pdbx_strand_id
1 'polypeptide(L)'
;LGDVYKRQGLRSVISGFQTLKLDEAKYMICGGQENMSLAPHALLYRNEKKLSKDKLIDTMICDGLIDVFNNYHMGVTAENIADKFEISRLEQDEFALKSQIKAQISLEQNKFKDELVKVDLKDHFLDEDEHPKKNLKIEDLRKLKTVFKENGTVTAGNSSGINDGAAAVILSTLEEAKKSSLKPLVKITSW
;
A
#
# COMPACT_ATOMS: atom_id res chain seq x y z
N LEU A 1 17.82 4.80 0.91
CA LEU A 1 16.97 5.25 -0.21
C LEU A 1 15.60 4.56 -0.23
N GLY A 2 15.49 3.27 0.12
CA GLY A 2 14.22 2.53 0.11
C GLY A 2 13.19 2.96 1.16
N ASP A 3 13.55 3.83 2.11
CA ASP A 3 12.65 4.27 3.18
C ASP A 3 11.92 5.58 2.83
N VAL A 4 12.24 6.25 1.72
CA VAL A 4 11.72 7.58 1.41
C VAL A 4 10.23 7.53 1.01
N TYR A 5 9.83 6.57 0.15
CA TYR A 5 8.45 6.47 -0.35
C TYR A 5 7.81 5.09 -0.12
N LYS A 6 8.60 4.11 0.34
CA LYS A 6 8.13 2.77 0.69
C LYS A 6 8.47 2.49 2.15
N ARG A 7 7.73 1.68 2.87
CA ARG A 7 7.97 1.31 4.27
C ARG A 7 7.98 2.45 5.29
N GLN A 8 7.54 3.67 5.00
CA GLN A 8 7.56 4.77 5.98
C GLN A 8 6.78 4.43 7.25
N GLY A 9 5.57 3.87 7.13
CA GLY A 9 4.78 3.41 8.27
C GLY A 9 5.49 2.33 9.08
N LEU A 10 6.09 1.33 8.41
CA LEU A 10 6.87 0.29 9.09
C LEU A 10 8.13 0.88 9.75
N ARG A 11 8.80 1.83 9.11
CA ARG A 11 9.97 2.52 9.68
C ARG A 11 9.61 3.34 10.92
N SER A 12 8.43 3.95 10.96
CA SER A 12 7.94 4.66 12.15
C SER A 12 7.79 3.72 13.35
N VAL A 13 7.33 2.49 13.13
CA VAL A 13 7.25 1.43 14.16
C VAL A 13 8.65 1.08 14.68
N ILE A 14 9.62 0.91 13.79
CA ILE A 14 11.02 0.63 14.18
C ILE A 14 11.58 1.79 15.03
N SER A 15 11.39 3.04 14.59
CA SER A 15 11.84 4.22 15.32
C SER A 15 11.18 4.32 16.70
N GLY A 16 9.87 4.09 16.78
CA GLY A 16 9.16 4.06 18.05
C GLY A 16 9.65 2.95 18.98
N PHE A 17 9.95 1.77 18.46
CA PHE A 17 10.56 0.69 19.22
C PHE A 17 11.93 1.09 19.79
N GLN A 18 12.79 1.74 19.00
CA GLN A 18 14.09 2.21 19.43
C GLN A 18 13.97 3.27 20.53
N THR A 19 13.07 4.24 20.39
CA THR A 19 12.76 5.27 21.41
C THR A 19 12.34 4.63 22.75
N LEU A 20 11.45 3.62 22.70
CA LEU A 20 11.05 2.88 23.90
C LEU A 20 12.20 2.08 24.53
N LYS A 21 13.10 1.54 23.72
CA LYS A 21 14.28 0.80 24.20
C LYS A 21 15.31 1.70 24.89
N LEU A 22 15.36 2.97 24.52
CA LEU A 22 16.22 3.99 25.13
C LEU A 22 15.56 4.67 26.34
N ASP A 23 14.35 4.23 26.74
CA ASP A 23 13.57 4.80 27.85
C ASP A 23 13.24 6.29 27.69
N GLU A 24 13.18 6.77 26.44
CA GLU A 24 12.85 8.15 26.09
C GLU A 24 11.33 8.42 26.12
N ALA A 25 10.52 7.35 26.04
CA ALA A 25 9.07 7.42 26.09
C ALA A 25 8.47 6.16 26.74
N LYS A 26 7.26 6.28 27.27
CA LYS A 26 6.48 5.15 27.80
C LYS A 26 5.56 4.54 26.76
N TYR A 27 5.03 5.38 25.87
CA TYR A 27 4.13 5.00 24.78
C TYR A 27 4.55 5.75 23.52
N MET A 28 4.44 5.07 22.38
CA MET A 28 4.66 5.64 21.07
C MET A 28 3.46 5.35 20.17
N ILE A 29 2.95 6.37 19.51
CA ILE A 29 2.00 6.20 18.41
C ILE A 29 2.81 6.18 17.12
N CYS A 30 2.70 5.08 16.38
CA CYS A 30 3.46 4.85 15.16
C CYS A 30 2.48 4.50 14.04
N GLY A 31 2.75 4.98 12.85
CA GLY A 31 1.86 4.70 11.73
C GLY A 31 2.35 5.31 10.43
N GLY A 32 1.49 5.29 9.44
CA GLY A 32 1.70 5.90 8.15
C GLY A 32 0.38 6.20 7.47
N GLN A 33 0.45 7.11 6.53
CA GLN A 33 -0.66 7.45 5.65
C GLN A 33 -0.17 7.59 4.22
N GLU A 34 -1.06 7.41 3.27
CA GLU A 34 -0.82 7.70 1.87
C GLU A 34 -2.09 8.29 1.25
N ASN A 35 -1.91 9.29 0.40
CA ASN A 35 -2.99 9.86 -0.40
C ASN A 35 -2.55 9.89 -1.86
N MET A 36 -2.78 8.78 -2.55
CA MET A 36 -2.42 8.63 -3.96
C MET A 36 -3.38 9.41 -4.88
N SER A 37 -4.65 9.55 -4.46
CA SER A 37 -5.68 10.25 -5.25
C SER A 37 -5.39 11.74 -5.43
N LEU A 38 -4.68 12.36 -4.48
CA LEU A 38 -4.33 13.77 -4.51
C LEU A 38 -2.82 14.01 -4.71
N ALA A 39 -2.09 13.02 -5.20
CA ALA A 39 -0.67 13.18 -5.52
C ALA A 39 -0.48 14.33 -6.53
N PRO A 40 0.37 15.33 -6.23
CA PRO A 40 0.54 16.48 -7.09
C PRO A 40 1.29 16.12 -8.37
N HIS A 41 1.11 16.95 -9.40
CA HIS A 41 1.97 16.96 -10.56
C HIS A 41 3.02 18.06 -10.40
N ALA A 42 4.27 17.73 -10.65
CA ALA A 42 5.39 18.66 -10.60
C ALA A 42 5.76 19.18 -11.99
N LEU A 43 6.26 20.41 -12.04
CA LEU A 43 6.80 21.00 -13.26
C LEU A 43 8.24 21.45 -13.02
N LEU A 44 9.18 20.94 -13.81
CA LEU A 44 10.56 21.40 -13.81
C LEU A 44 10.68 22.68 -14.65
N TYR A 45 10.50 23.83 -14.00
CA TYR A 45 10.37 25.13 -14.69
C TYR A 45 11.64 25.99 -14.65
N ARG A 46 12.60 25.73 -13.78
CA ARG A 46 13.74 26.63 -13.51
C ARG A 46 14.48 27.10 -14.77
N ASN A 47 14.63 26.24 -15.78
CA ASN A 47 15.36 26.52 -17.01
C ASN A 47 14.45 26.70 -18.24
N GLU A 48 13.14 26.84 -18.05
CA GLU A 48 12.17 26.87 -19.13
C GLU A 48 11.67 28.30 -19.39
N LYS A 49 11.53 28.66 -20.66
CA LYS A 49 11.01 29.99 -21.06
C LYS A 49 9.49 30.04 -21.15
N LYS A 50 8.81 28.89 -21.27
CA LYS A 50 7.35 28.80 -21.34
C LYS A 50 6.84 27.57 -20.59
N LEU A 51 5.73 27.75 -19.89
CA LEU A 51 4.97 26.66 -19.27
C LEU A 51 4.30 25.81 -20.36
N SER A 52 4.56 24.52 -20.37
CA SER A 52 3.85 23.54 -21.18
C SER A 52 3.26 22.46 -20.29
N LYS A 53 1.98 22.13 -20.52
CA LYS A 53 1.30 21.06 -19.78
C LYS A 53 1.91 19.69 -20.06
N ASP A 54 2.55 19.52 -21.23
CA ASP A 54 3.19 18.27 -21.64
C ASP A 54 4.43 17.92 -20.80
N LYS A 55 4.86 18.84 -19.93
CA LYS A 55 5.98 18.66 -18.99
C LYS A 55 5.55 18.41 -17.54
N LEU A 56 4.28 18.20 -17.30
CA LEU A 56 3.80 17.81 -15.97
C LEU A 56 4.26 16.39 -15.67
N ILE A 57 4.89 16.22 -14.51
CA ILE A 57 5.38 14.95 -14.01
C ILE A 57 4.42 14.50 -12.90
N ASP A 58 3.79 13.36 -13.10
CA ASP A 58 3.03 12.70 -12.04
C ASP A 58 3.99 12.22 -10.94
N THR A 59 3.95 12.85 -9.77
CA THR A 59 4.86 12.54 -8.68
C THR A 59 4.59 11.17 -8.07
N MET A 60 3.36 10.68 -8.11
CA MET A 60 3.03 9.32 -7.68
C MET A 60 3.79 8.29 -8.52
N ILE A 61 3.77 8.47 -9.84
CA ILE A 61 4.49 7.56 -10.75
C ILE A 61 5.99 7.75 -10.60
N CYS A 62 6.47 8.98 -10.75
CA CYS A 62 7.90 9.29 -10.78
C CYS A 62 8.62 8.87 -9.48
N ASP A 63 8.04 9.20 -8.33
CA ASP A 63 8.69 9.00 -7.04
C ASP A 63 8.32 7.67 -6.38
N GLY A 64 7.12 7.16 -6.66
CA GLY A 64 6.58 5.97 -5.99
C GLY A 64 6.59 4.68 -6.82
N LEU A 65 6.51 4.75 -8.15
CA LEU A 65 6.23 3.60 -9.00
C LEU A 65 7.31 3.32 -10.07
N ILE A 66 8.32 4.17 -10.19
CA ILE A 66 9.47 3.97 -11.09
C ILE A 66 10.65 3.37 -10.29
N ASP A 67 11.22 2.30 -10.81
CA ASP A 67 12.52 1.79 -10.36
C ASP A 67 13.62 2.76 -10.81
N VAL A 68 14.23 3.46 -9.85
CA VAL A 68 15.25 4.49 -10.12
C VAL A 68 16.55 3.93 -10.70
N PHE A 69 16.83 2.65 -10.51
CA PHE A 69 18.05 2.01 -11.01
C PHE A 69 17.91 1.62 -12.48
N ASN A 70 16.75 1.15 -12.88
CA ASN A 70 16.49 0.62 -14.22
C ASN A 70 15.59 1.55 -15.06
N ASN A 71 15.03 2.60 -14.44
CA ASN A 71 14.20 3.61 -15.08
C ASN A 71 12.98 3.04 -15.81
N TYR A 72 12.28 2.10 -15.18
CA TYR A 72 11.02 1.55 -15.67
C TYR A 72 9.99 1.40 -14.53
N HIS A 73 8.72 1.34 -14.91
CA HIS A 73 7.61 1.18 -13.96
C HIS A 73 7.69 -0.17 -13.24
N MET A 74 7.32 -0.21 -11.95
CA MET A 74 7.31 -1.45 -11.15
C MET A 74 6.44 -2.57 -11.73
N GLY A 75 5.46 -2.25 -12.57
CA GLY A 75 4.73 -3.25 -13.35
C GLY A 75 5.63 -4.02 -14.33
N VAL A 76 6.64 -3.37 -14.90
CA VAL A 76 7.65 -4.05 -15.70
C VAL A 76 8.53 -4.95 -14.82
N THR A 77 8.83 -4.54 -13.59
CA THR A 77 9.50 -5.41 -12.61
C THR A 77 8.69 -6.69 -12.37
N ALA A 78 7.37 -6.57 -12.24
CA ALA A 78 6.48 -7.73 -12.08
C ALA A 78 6.52 -8.64 -13.32
N GLU A 79 6.51 -8.08 -14.53
CA GLU A 79 6.68 -8.87 -15.78
C GLU A 79 8.03 -9.58 -15.83
N ASN A 80 9.12 -8.92 -15.42
CA ASN A 80 10.45 -9.53 -15.35
C ASN A 80 10.50 -10.70 -14.35
N ILE A 81 9.78 -10.59 -13.23
CA ILE A 81 9.65 -11.68 -12.27
C ILE A 81 8.84 -12.83 -12.86
N ALA A 82 7.73 -12.52 -13.54
CA ALA A 82 6.90 -13.52 -14.20
C ALA A 82 7.70 -14.30 -15.26
N ASP A 83 8.45 -13.61 -16.10
CA ASP A 83 9.34 -14.23 -17.11
C ASP A 83 10.42 -15.10 -16.45
N LYS A 84 11.10 -14.56 -15.43
CA LYS A 84 12.23 -15.24 -14.78
C LYS A 84 11.82 -16.53 -14.06
N PHE A 85 10.65 -16.54 -13.47
CA PHE A 85 10.16 -17.66 -12.67
C PHE A 85 9.06 -18.44 -13.37
N GLU A 86 8.81 -18.16 -14.66
CA GLU A 86 7.81 -18.82 -15.50
C GLU A 86 6.40 -18.80 -14.88
N ILE A 87 6.03 -17.69 -14.24
CA ILE A 87 4.72 -17.53 -13.60
C ILE A 87 3.72 -17.12 -14.68
N SER A 88 2.79 -17.99 -14.96
CA SER A 88 1.78 -17.75 -16.00
C SER A 88 0.76 -16.67 -15.59
N ARG A 89 0.10 -16.10 -16.61
CA ARG A 89 -1.03 -15.19 -16.44
C ARG A 89 -2.15 -15.84 -15.59
N LEU A 90 -2.42 -17.11 -15.81
CA LEU A 90 -3.48 -17.84 -15.11
C LEU A 90 -3.16 -17.95 -13.61
N GLU A 91 -1.94 -18.30 -13.24
CA GLU A 91 -1.52 -18.38 -11.83
C GLU A 91 -1.65 -17.03 -11.12
N GLN A 92 -1.28 -15.92 -11.79
CA GLN A 92 -1.44 -14.58 -11.26
C GLN A 92 -2.91 -14.22 -11.06
N ASP A 93 -3.77 -14.50 -12.02
CA ASP A 93 -5.20 -14.24 -11.94
C ASP A 93 -5.87 -15.09 -10.85
N GLU A 94 -5.51 -16.36 -10.71
CA GLU A 94 -5.99 -17.24 -9.63
C GLU A 94 -5.55 -16.74 -8.25
N PHE A 95 -4.32 -16.28 -8.12
CA PHE A 95 -3.82 -15.71 -6.87
C PHE A 95 -4.61 -14.44 -6.52
N ALA A 96 -4.81 -13.55 -7.49
CA ALA A 96 -5.59 -12.32 -7.30
C ALA A 96 -7.04 -12.64 -6.92
N LEU A 97 -7.68 -13.60 -7.60
CA LEU A 97 -9.04 -14.04 -7.27
C LEU A 97 -9.13 -14.59 -5.84
N LYS A 98 -8.19 -15.45 -5.44
CA LYS A 98 -8.14 -15.99 -4.07
C LYS A 98 -7.99 -14.88 -3.04
N SER A 99 -7.19 -13.83 -3.34
CA SER A 99 -7.03 -12.66 -2.48
C SER A 99 -8.35 -11.89 -2.33
N GLN A 100 -9.05 -11.62 -3.42
CA GLN A 100 -10.36 -10.95 -3.41
C GLN A 100 -11.42 -11.75 -2.63
N ILE A 101 -11.47 -13.06 -2.81
CA ILE A 101 -12.39 -13.95 -2.06
C ILE A 101 -12.08 -13.87 -0.55
N LYS A 102 -10.80 -13.92 -0.16
CA LYS A 102 -10.40 -13.80 1.25
C LYS A 102 -10.80 -12.44 1.84
N ALA A 103 -10.62 -11.36 1.08
CA ALA A 103 -11.05 -10.03 1.49
C ALA A 103 -12.56 -9.96 1.69
N GLN A 104 -13.34 -10.48 0.74
CA GLN A 104 -14.81 -10.53 0.84
C GLN A 104 -15.27 -11.30 2.09
N ILE A 105 -14.74 -12.51 2.31
CA ILE A 105 -15.07 -13.32 3.49
C ILE A 105 -14.71 -12.55 4.78
N SER A 106 -13.58 -11.86 4.81
CA SER A 106 -13.16 -11.09 5.98
C SER A 106 -14.08 -9.91 6.28
N LEU A 107 -14.56 -9.23 5.26
CA LEU A 107 -15.55 -8.15 5.38
C LEU A 107 -16.90 -8.69 5.85
N GLU A 108 -17.41 -9.75 5.25
CA GLU A 108 -18.68 -10.40 5.64
C GLU A 108 -18.64 -10.91 7.10
N GLN A 109 -17.50 -11.39 7.55
CA GLN A 109 -17.26 -11.84 8.93
C GLN A 109 -16.89 -10.71 9.90
N ASN A 110 -16.86 -9.46 9.45
CA ASN A 110 -16.47 -8.28 10.26
C ASN A 110 -15.13 -8.44 10.98
N LYS A 111 -14.14 -9.09 10.35
CA LYS A 111 -12.84 -9.40 11.00
C LYS A 111 -12.04 -8.16 11.35
N PHE A 112 -12.24 -7.06 10.64
CA PHE A 112 -11.53 -5.79 10.85
C PHE A 112 -12.35 -4.74 11.61
N LYS A 113 -13.56 -5.08 12.08
CA LYS A 113 -14.48 -4.12 12.71
C LYS A 113 -13.85 -3.33 13.86
N ASP A 114 -13.04 -3.98 14.67
CA ASP A 114 -12.43 -3.35 15.86
C ASP A 114 -11.18 -2.51 15.49
N GLU A 115 -10.71 -2.59 14.25
CA GLU A 115 -9.55 -1.87 13.74
C GLU A 115 -9.94 -0.69 12.84
N LEU A 116 -11.15 -0.71 12.28
CA LEU A 116 -11.62 0.31 11.35
C LEU A 116 -12.06 1.57 12.08
N VAL A 117 -11.60 2.71 11.58
CA VAL A 117 -12.06 4.03 12.01
C VAL A 117 -12.91 4.62 10.90
N LYS A 118 -14.14 4.94 11.23
CA LYS A 118 -15.06 5.61 10.32
C LYS A 118 -14.56 7.01 10.01
N VAL A 119 -14.42 7.33 8.72
CA VAL A 119 -13.98 8.64 8.23
C VAL A 119 -15.20 9.43 7.74
N ASP A 120 -15.37 10.64 8.26
CA ASP A 120 -16.41 11.56 7.83
C ASP A 120 -15.94 12.30 6.57
N LEU A 121 -16.60 12.02 5.47
CA LEU A 121 -16.47 12.76 4.22
C LEU A 121 -17.64 13.74 4.10
N LYS A 122 -17.49 14.81 3.34
CA LYS A 122 -18.50 15.90 3.27
C LYS A 122 -19.93 15.42 3.02
N ASP A 123 -20.09 14.37 2.22
CA ASP A 123 -21.40 13.91 1.74
C ASP A 123 -21.78 12.52 2.28
N HIS A 124 -20.84 11.77 2.83
CA HIS A 124 -21.04 10.40 3.32
C HIS A 124 -19.93 9.98 4.28
N PHE A 125 -20.06 8.80 4.86
CA PHE A 125 -19.02 8.19 5.67
C PHE A 125 -18.32 7.10 4.89
N LEU A 126 -16.99 7.00 5.06
CA LEU A 126 -16.20 5.87 4.63
C LEU A 126 -15.95 4.95 5.83
N ASP A 127 -16.52 3.76 5.82
CA ASP A 127 -16.42 2.75 6.88
C ASP A 127 -16.15 1.34 6.35
N GLU A 128 -15.99 1.19 5.04
CA GLU A 128 -15.58 -0.05 4.36
C GLU A 128 -14.48 0.25 3.33
N ASP A 129 -13.62 -0.74 3.07
CA ASP A 129 -12.67 -0.68 1.96
C ASP A 129 -13.41 -0.73 0.61
N GLU A 130 -13.16 0.26 -0.26
CA GLU A 130 -13.82 0.37 -1.57
C GLU A 130 -13.17 -0.54 -2.64
N HIS A 131 -11.88 -0.88 -2.46
CA HIS A 131 -11.12 -1.61 -3.47
C HIS A 131 -11.55 -3.08 -3.67
N PRO A 132 -11.90 -3.86 -2.63
CA PRO A 132 -12.32 -5.25 -2.81
C PRO A 132 -13.53 -5.38 -3.72
N LYS A 133 -13.46 -6.30 -4.70
CA LYS A 133 -14.52 -6.54 -5.68
C LYS A 133 -15.41 -7.69 -5.24
N LYS A 134 -16.70 -7.39 -5.03
CA LYS A 134 -17.69 -8.43 -4.70
C LYS A 134 -17.99 -9.31 -5.92
N ASN A 135 -18.11 -10.61 -5.68
CA ASN A 135 -18.51 -11.61 -6.70
C ASN A 135 -17.60 -11.72 -7.95
N LEU A 136 -16.33 -11.35 -7.80
CA LEU A 136 -15.34 -11.45 -8.88
C LEU A 136 -15.18 -12.92 -9.32
N LYS A 137 -15.10 -13.17 -10.63
CA LYS A 137 -14.87 -14.47 -11.25
C LYS A 137 -13.57 -14.48 -12.04
N ILE A 138 -13.02 -15.66 -12.26
CA ILE A 138 -11.79 -15.83 -13.04
C ILE A 138 -11.95 -15.32 -14.48
N GLU A 139 -13.15 -15.48 -15.05
CA GLU A 139 -13.46 -15.01 -16.40
C GLU A 139 -13.38 -13.49 -16.53
N ASP A 140 -13.65 -12.75 -15.44
CA ASP A 140 -13.56 -11.29 -15.43
C ASP A 140 -12.11 -10.84 -15.46
N LEU A 141 -11.24 -11.52 -14.74
CA LEU A 141 -9.79 -11.27 -14.76
C LEU A 141 -9.17 -11.60 -16.13
N ARG A 142 -9.55 -12.73 -16.71
CA ARG A 142 -9.05 -13.18 -18.03
C ARG A 142 -9.33 -12.20 -19.17
N LYS A 143 -10.42 -11.43 -19.11
CA LYS A 143 -10.78 -10.41 -20.11
C LYS A 143 -9.90 -9.17 -20.07
N LEU A 144 -9.17 -8.95 -18.97
CA LEU A 144 -8.35 -7.76 -18.80
C LEU A 144 -7.12 -7.79 -19.69
N LYS A 145 -6.83 -6.63 -20.30
CA LYS A 145 -5.63 -6.44 -21.12
C LYS A 145 -4.40 -6.25 -20.21
N THR A 146 -3.26 -6.69 -20.73
CA THR A 146 -1.96 -6.40 -20.10
C THR A 146 -1.63 -4.91 -20.21
N VAL A 147 -0.96 -4.36 -19.19
CA VAL A 147 -0.78 -2.92 -19.04
C VAL A 147 0.66 -2.48 -19.30
N PHE A 148 1.64 -3.29 -18.89
CA PHE A 148 3.04 -2.88 -18.82
C PHE A 148 3.92 -3.46 -19.93
N LYS A 149 3.48 -4.55 -20.57
CA LYS A 149 4.20 -5.25 -21.62
C LYS A 149 3.23 -5.78 -22.65
N GLU A 150 3.54 -5.60 -23.93
CA GLU A 150 2.79 -6.26 -24.99
C GLU A 150 2.91 -7.78 -24.84
N ASN A 151 1.79 -8.48 -24.89
CA ASN A 151 1.71 -9.92 -24.59
C ASN A 151 2.27 -10.32 -23.20
N GLY A 152 2.22 -9.39 -22.24
CA GLY A 152 2.61 -9.63 -20.86
C GLY A 152 1.57 -10.41 -20.06
N THR A 153 1.73 -10.39 -18.75
CA THR A 153 0.88 -11.15 -17.81
C THR A 153 0.21 -10.26 -16.76
N VAL A 154 0.75 -9.06 -16.52
CA VAL A 154 0.29 -8.14 -15.48
C VAL A 154 -0.86 -7.28 -16.00
N THR A 155 -1.96 -7.25 -15.25
CA THR A 155 -3.18 -6.51 -15.57
C THR A 155 -3.66 -5.68 -14.38
N ALA A 156 -4.64 -4.81 -14.59
CA ALA A 156 -5.31 -4.10 -13.50
C ALA A 156 -6.00 -5.03 -12.48
N GLY A 157 -6.31 -6.27 -12.86
CA GLY A 157 -6.99 -7.23 -11.97
C GLY A 157 -6.04 -8.05 -11.10
N ASN A 158 -4.77 -8.20 -11.49
CA ASN A 158 -3.75 -8.90 -10.73
C ASN A 158 -2.62 -7.97 -10.22
N SER A 159 -2.86 -6.67 -10.25
CA SER A 159 -2.02 -5.61 -9.67
C SER A 159 -2.71 -4.95 -8.49
N SER A 160 -1.94 -4.29 -7.62
CA SER A 160 -2.50 -3.40 -6.60
C SER A 160 -3.16 -2.17 -7.23
N GLY A 161 -4.21 -1.66 -6.59
CA GLY A 161 -4.85 -0.42 -6.99
C GLY A 161 -4.11 0.83 -6.52
N ILE A 162 -4.59 1.97 -6.97
CA ILE A 162 -4.27 3.29 -6.42
C ILE A 162 -5.25 3.49 -5.26
N ASN A 163 -4.74 3.57 -4.03
CA ASN A 163 -5.56 3.62 -2.83
C ASN A 163 -5.05 4.72 -1.88
N ASP A 164 -6.00 5.35 -1.19
CA ASP A 164 -5.73 6.22 -0.06
C ASP A 164 -5.89 5.41 1.23
N GLY A 165 -5.15 5.72 2.26
CA GLY A 165 -5.26 5.00 3.51
C GLY A 165 -4.36 5.54 4.62
N ALA A 166 -4.72 5.20 5.85
CA ALA A 166 -3.90 5.48 7.03
C ALA A 166 -4.05 4.36 8.05
N ALA A 167 -3.00 4.07 8.78
CA ALA A 167 -3.02 3.14 9.89
C ALA A 167 -2.08 3.58 10.99
N ALA A 168 -2.47 3.32 12.24
CA ALA A 168 -1.65 3.62 13.41
C ALA A 168 -1.69 2.48 14.42
N VAL A 169 -0.59 2.31 15.14
CA VAL A 169 -0.46 1.36 16.26
C VAL A 169 0.15 2.08 17.46
N ILE A 170 -0.17 1.59 18.66
CA ILE A 170 0.47 2.05 19.89
C ILE A 170 1.50 1.01 20.32
N LEU A 171 2.70 1.47 20.61
CA LEU A 171 3.78 0.67 21.16
C LEU A 171 4.02 1.06 22.61
N SER A 172 4.38 0.09 23.45
CA SER A 172 4.87 0.31 24.80
C SER A 172 5.82 -0.82 25.22
N THR A 173 6.50 -0.65 26.33
CA THR A 173 7.18 -1.79 26.98
C THR A 173 6.13 -2.71 27.63
N LEU A 174 6.49 -3.99 27.82
CA LEU A 174 5.61 -4.94 28.51
C LEU A 174 5.29 -4.49 29.95
N GLU A 175 6.24 -3.81 30.59
CA GLU A 175 6.08 -3.30 31.96
C GLU A 175 5.01 -2.20 32.01
N GLU A 176 5.10 -1.20 31.13
CA GLU A 176 4.12 -0.12 31.05
C GLU A 176 2.73 -0.62 30.64
N ALA A 177 2.66 -1.57 29.69
CA ALA A 177 1.41 -2.20 29.32
C ALA A 177 0.73 -2.87 30.52
N LYS A 178 1.49 -3.59 31.35
CA LYS A 178 0.97 -4.22 32.61
C LYS A 178 0.50 -3.19 33.63
N LYS A 179 1.28 -2.11 33.86
CA LYS A 179 0.90 -1.01 34.75
C LYS A 179 -0.43 -0.37 34.35
N SER A 180 -0.69 -0.26 33.08
CA SER A 180 -1.91 0.34 32.52
C SER A 180 -3.02 -0.68 32.24
N SER A 181 -2.87 -1.92 32.70
CA SER A 181 -3.82 -3.01 32.44
C SER A 181 -4.15 -3.24 30.97
N LEU A 182 -3.21 -2.92 30.08
CA LEU A 182 -3.33 -3.14 28.65
C LEU A 182 -2.90 -4.56 28.29
N LYS A 183 -3.63 -5.19 27.38
CA LYS A 183 -3.30 -6.52 26.86
C LYS A 183 -2.52 -6.36 25.55
N PRO A 184 -1.21 -6.70 25.50
CA PRO A 184 -0.46 -6.68 24.25
C PRO A 184 -1.03 -7.67 23.24
N LEU A 185 -1.15 -7.24 21.98
CA LEU A 185 -1.59 -8.08 20.88
C LEU A 185 -0.43 -8.91 20.31
N VAL A 186 0.73 -8.28 20.16
CA VAL A 186 1.93 -8.88 19.58
C VAL A 186 3.19 -8.35 20.27
N LYS A 187 4.32 -9.00 20.00
CA LYS A 187 5.65 -8.57 20.44
C LYS A 187 6.54 -8.39 19.23
N ILE A 188 7.26 -7.26 19.17
CA ILE A 188 8.32 -7.05 18.18
C ILE A 188 9.55 -7.84 18.63
N THR A 189 10.00 -8.80 17.83
CA THR A 189 11.14 -9.68 18.14
C THR A 189 12.40 -9.31 17.37
N SER A 190 12.24 -8.75 16.18
CA SER A 190 13.34 -8.28 15.31
C SER A 190 12.85 -7.21 14.35
N TRP A 191 13.78 -6.46 13.73
CA TRP A 191 13.51 -5.44 12.72
C TRP A 191 14.64 -5.30 11.71
#